data_57b589f093152b8a69e9662ae2dbed43
#
_entry.id   57b589f093152b8a69e9662ae2dbed43
#
_cell.length_a   1.000
_cell.length_b   1.000
_cell.length_c   1.000
_cell.angle_alpha   90.00
_cell.angle_beta   90.00
_cell.angle_gamma   90.00
#
_symmetry.space_group_name_H-M   'P 1'
#
loop_
_entity.id
_entity.type
_entity.pdbx_description
1 polymer ?
#
loop_
_entity_poly.entity_id
_entity_poly.type
_entity_poly.pdbx_seq_one_letter_code
_entity_poly.pdbx_strand_id
1 'polypeptide(L)'
;MTATTPNWSTGVDYAVQSDVGLRRANNQDSFAVAIAKTDEQWRTRGHLFLVADGMGAHAAGELASKLAADAVPLTYAKLLDESPGEAVRHAVEEANNKIHERGQANAEFHGMGTTASTLLLLPTGAVVAHVGDSRVYRLRGTQLDQLTFDHSLVWEMAAGGSLRDDQVSAFIPKNIITRSLGPGPKVDVDREGPFPLAVGDTFLLCSDGLTGQVTDEEMCGILASCTPQEAVQSLIDLANLRGGPDNITVIVAKVKSPHLISSAEAAPAAAVADGPGASKALLIGLVAAGLAITGGVVLAAGQTKLAIACWVAAAASAVGAVLLRIAKPAQPEKVVVAPPASGRYGRGPHR
;
A
#
# COMPACT_ATOMS: atom_id res chain seq x y z
N MET A 1 23.50 15.84 -32.39
CA MET A 1 23.06 15.01 -31.25
C MET A 1 21.54 15.13 -31.19
N THR A 2 20.82 14.17 -31.73
CA THR A 2 19.36 14.12 -31.64
C THR A 2 18.99 13.70 -30.23
N ALA A 3 18.47 14.64 -29.43
CA ALA A 3 17.89 14.33 -28.14
C ALA A 3 16.69 13.40 -28.38
N THR A 4 16.84 12.12 -28.06
CA THR A 4 15.73 11.18 -28.03
C THR A 4 14.77 11.67 -26.95
N THR A 5 13.60 12.14 -27.34
CA THR A 5 12.54 12.52 -26.39
C THR A 5 12.25 11.28 -25.53
N PRO A 6 12.39 11.33 -24.21
CA PRO A 6 12.14 10.16 -23.35
C PRO A 6 10.72 9.68 -23.59
N ASN A 7 10.53 8.38 -23.80
CA ASN A 7 9.20 7.80 -23.84
C ASN A 7 8.71 7.65 -22.39
N TRP A 8 7.97 8.61 -21.90
CA TRP A 8 7.49 8.69 -20.51
C TRP A 8 6.64 7.49 -20.08
N SER A 9 6.03 6.78 -21.05
CA SER A 9 5.29 5.55 -20.76
C SER A 9 6.20 4.43 -20.21
N THR A 10 7.51 4.52 -20.39
CA THR A 10 8.49 3.52 -19.92
C THR A 10 9.13 3.88 -18.59
N GLY A 11 8.85 5.05 -18.04
CA GLY A 11 9.42 5.51 -16.76
C GLY A 11 8.84 4.83 -15.52
N VAL A 12 7.60 4.40 -15.62
CA VAL A 12 6.89 3.63 -14.59
C VAL A 12 6.38 2.34 -15.21
N ASP A 13 6.65 1.21 -14.55
CA ASP A 13 6.00 -0.07 -14.82
C ASP A 13 4.85 -0.24 -13.84
N TYR A 14 3.65 -0.53 -14.32
CA TYR A 14 2.49 -0.65 -13.45
C TYR A 14 1.55 -1.77 -13.89
N ALA A 15 0.81 -2.28 -12.93
CA ALA A 15 -0.29 -3.19 -13.17
C ALA A 15 -1.46 -2.84 -12.25
N VAL A 16 -2.66 -3.16 -12.68
CA VAL A 16 -3.88 -2.99 -11.93
C VAL A 16 -4.80 -4.19 -12.15
N GLN A 17 -5.45 -4.61 -11.08
CA GLN A 17 -6.51 -5.61 -11.15
C GLN A 17 -7.53 -5.35 -10.03
N SER A 18 -8.80 -5.60 -10.35
CA SER A 18 -9.90 -5.56 -9.40
C SER A 18 -10.65 -6.89 -9.51
N ASP A 19 -10.95 -7.49 -8.37
CA ASP A 19 -11.62 -8.78 -8.24
C ASP A 19 -12.83 -8.64 -7.32
N VAL A 20 -13.91 -9.35 -7.63
CA VAL A 20 -15.14 -9.30 -6.84
C VAL A 20 -14.99 -9.98 -5.47
N GLY A 21 -13.94 -10.78 -5.29
CA GLY A 21 -13.79 -11.67 -4.15
C GLY A 21 -14.68 -12.90 -4.25
N LEU A 22 -14.74 -13.68 -3.15
CA LEU A 22 -15.50 -14.93 -3.15
C LEU A 22 -16.85 -14.85 -2.42
N ARG A 23 -17.13 -13.73 -1.75
CA ARG A 23 -18.33 -13.57 -0.91
C ARG A 23 -19.29 -12.48 -1.39
N ARG A 24 -18.84 -11.56 -2.20
CA ARG A 24 -19.64 -10.47 -2.75
C ARG A 24 -20.28 -10.87 -4.06
N ALA A 25 -21.48 -10.38 -4.33
CA ALA A 25 -22.18 -10.61 -5.60
C ALA A 25 -21.73 -9.62 -6.69
N ASN A 26 -21.39 -8.38 -6.30
CA ASN A 26 -21.00 -7.29 -7.18
C ASN A 26 -19.67 -6.70 -6.72
N ASN A 27 -18.95 -6.13 -7.65
CA ASN A 27 -17.75 -5.36 -7.35
C ASN A 27 -18.13 -3.88 -7.20
N GLN A 28 -17.98 -3.34 -5.99
CA GLN A 28 -18.22 -1.93 -5.68
C GLN A 28 -16.93 -1.11 -5.68
N ASP A 29 -15.77 -1.75 -5.87
CA ASP A 29 -14.51 -1.06 -6.06
C ASP A 29 -14.42 -0.46 -7.46
N SER A 30 -13.71 0.65 -7.58
CA SER A 30 -13.31 1.25 -8.83
C SER A 30 -11.88 1.76 -8.76
N PHE A 31 -11.25 1.94 -9.90
CA PHE A 31 -9.90 2.49 -9.98
C PHE A 31 -9.76 3.42 -11.19
N ALA A 32 -8.75 4.27 -11.15
CA ALA A 32 -8.34 5.07 -12.31
C ALA A 32 -6.82 5.13 -12.42
N VAL A 33 -6.35 5.15 -13.67
CA VAL A 33 -4.93 5.33 -14.01
C VAL A 33 -4.84 6.35 -15.14
N ALA A 34 -4.11 7.44 -14.90
CA ALA A 34 -3.82 8.44 -15.93
C ALA A 34 -2.29 8.66 -16.04
N ILE A 35 -1.71 8.15 -17.10
CA ILE A 35 -0.27 8.20 -17.37
C ILE A 35 0.04 9.38 -18.29
N ALA A 36 1.01 10.21 -17.89
CA ALA A 36 1.54 11.27 -18.73
C ALA A 36 2.10 10.69 -20.03
N LYS A 37 1.65 11.22 -21.18
CA LYS A 37 2.03 10.76 -22.52
C LYS A 37 3.12 11.62 -23.14
N THR A 38 3.40 12.78 -22.56
CA THR A 38 4.40 13.74 -23.03
C THR A 38 5.26 14.24 -21.87
N ASP A 39 6.45 14.75 -22.16
CA ASP A 39 7.35 15.39 -21.19
C ASP A 39 6.66 16.55 -20.47
N GLU A 40 5.88 17.35 -21.20
CA GLU A 40 5.11 18.46 -20.63
C GLU A 40 4.07 17.97 -19.61
N GLN A 41 3.29 16.95 -19.96
CA GLN A 41 2.31 16.35 -19.05
C GLN A 41 3.00 15.77 -17.82
N TRP A 42 4.14 15.11 -18.00
CA TRP A 42 4.92 14.60 -16.87
C TRP A 42 5.37 15.72 -15.92
N ARG A 43 5.96 16.78 -16.46
CA ARG A 43 6.47 17.89 -15.66
C ARG A 43 5.38 18.69 -14.96
N THR A 44 4.20 18.78 -15.55
CA THR A 44 3.10 19.60 -15.03
C THR A 44 2.09 18.80 -14.22
N ARG A 45 1.85 17.53 -14.55
CA ARG A 45 0.76 16.72 -14.00
C ARG A 45 1.19 15.35 -13.49
N GLY A 46 2.32 14.80 -13.97
CA GLY A 46 2.81 13.50 -13.55
C GLY A 46 1.92 12.34 -13.95
N HIS A 47 2.00 11.25 -13.19
CA HIS A 47 1.14 10.07 -13.32
C HIS A 47 0.17 10.02 -12.14
N LEU A 48 -1.08 9.69 -12.40
CA LEU A 48 -2.13 9.57 -11.39
C LEU A 48 -2.61 8.12 -11.32
N PHE A 49 -2.73 7.61 -10.09
CA PHE A 49 -3.34 6.33 -9.76
C PHE A 49 -4.37 6.55 -8.65
N LEU A 50 -5.52 5.88 -8.74
CA LEU A 50 -6.60 6.00 -7.77
C LEU A 50 -7.23 4.64 -7.51
N VAL A 51 -7.51 4.34 -6.25
CA VAL A 51 -8.42 3.26 -5.80
C VAL A 51 -9.56 3.91 -5.03
N ALA A 52 -10.77 3.44 -5.29
CA ALA A 52 -12.00 3.89 -4.65
C ALA A 52 -12.84 2.66 -4.28
N ASP A 53 -13.11 2.47 -3.00
CA ASP A 53 -13.93 1.39 -2.45
C ASP A 53 -15.32 1.96 -2.14
N GLY A 54 -16.32 1.41 -2.83
CA GLY A 54 -17.69 1.91 -2.80
C GLY A 54 -18.50 1.30 -1.68
N MET A 55 -19.20 2.14 -0.91
CA MET A 55 -20.08 1.72 0.17
C MET A 55 -21.50 2.20 -0.04
N GLY A 56 -22.46 1.35 0.29
CA GLY A 56 -23.89 1.65 0.21
C GLY A 56 -24.69 0.43 -0.18
N ALA A 57 -26.03 0.53 -0.04
CA ALA A 57 -26.92 -0.54 -0.40
C ALA A 57 -27.01 -0.72 -1.93
N HIS A 58 -27.13 -1.97 -2.37
CA HIS A 58 -27.33 -2.32 -3.79
C HIS A 58 -26.24 -1.73 -4.71
N ALA A 59 -26.63 -0.99 -5.76
CA ALA A 59 -25.73 -0.37 -6.73
C ALA A 59 -25.16 1.00 -6.28
N ALA A 60 -25.50 1.46 -5.08
CA ALA A 60 -25.12 2.80 -4.61
C ALA A 60 -23.61 2.93 -4.41
N GLY A 61 -22.95 1.91 -3.82
CA GLY A 61 -21.50 1.90 -3.65
C GLY A 61 -20.75 1.85 -4.99
N GLU A 62 -21.19 0.97 -5.91
CA GLU A 62 -20.62 0.87 -7.26
C GLU A 62 -20.69 2.21 -8.01
N LEU A 63 -21.85 2.91 -7.93
CA LEU A 63 -22.01 4.23 -8.54
C LEU A 63 -21.08 5.27 -7.90
N ALA A 64 -20.94 5.27 -6.58
CA ALA A 64 -20.11 6.22 -5.85
C ALA A 64 -18.63 6.07 -6.22
N SER A 65 -18.09 4.84 -6.15
CA SER A 65 -16.70 4.57 -6.51
C SER A 65 -16.40 4.88 -7.98
N LYS A 66 -17.35 4.53 -8.88
CA LYS A 66 -17.23 4.86 -10.30
C LYS A 66 -17.22 6.38 -10.54
N LEU A 67 -18.09 7.13 -9.87
CA LEU A 67 -18.09 8.60 -9.97
C LEU A 67 -16.76 9.20 -9.48
N ALA A 68 -16.17 8.67 -8.40
CA ALA A 68 -14.86 9.11 -7.94
C ALA A 68 -13.76 8.80 -8.97
N ALA A 69 -13.71 7.56 -9.48
CA ALA A 69 -12.73 7.12 -10.47
C ALA A 69 -12.82 7.90 -11.79
N ASP A 70 -13.99 8.31 -12.20
CA ASP A 70 -14.21 9.12 -13.39
C ASP A 70 -13.92 10.62 -13.15
N ALA A 71 -14.39 11.16 -12.00
CA ALA A 71 -14.34 12.59 -11.73
C ALA A 71 -12.94 13.10 -11.35
N VAL A 72 -12.21 12.35 -10.50
CA VAL A 72 -10.91 12.80 -9.98
C VAL A 72 -9.91 13.06 -11.10
N PRO A 73 -9.58 12.12 -12.01
CA PRO A 73 -8.60 12.40 -13.06
C PRO A 73 -9.07 13.48 -14.04
N LEU A 74 -10.36 13.54 -14.36
CA LEU A 74 -10.91 14.56 -15.25
C LEU A 74 -10.84 15.97 -14.68
N THR A 75 -11.15 16.12 -13.39
CA THR A 75 -11.08 17.40 -12.69
C THR A 75 -9.63 17.82 -12.48
N TYR A 76 -8.78 16.91 -12.03
CA TYR A 76 -7.35 17.15 -11.90
C TYR A 76 -6.69 17.65 -13.19
N ALA A 77 -7.06 17.06 -14.33
CA ALA A 77 -6.54 17.47 -15.63
C ALA A 77 -6.96 18.89 -16.05
N LYS A 78 -8.04 19.45 -15.50
CA LYS A 78 -8.56 20.78 -15.82
C LYS A 78 -8.00 21.89 -14.93
N LEU A 79 -7.54 21.58 -13.73
CA LEU A 79 -7.05 22.57 -12.75
C LEU A 79 -5.60 22.97 -13.02
N LEU A 80 -5.34 23.52 -14.23
CA LEU A 80 -3.98 23.80 -14.73
C LEU A 80 -3.27 24.93 -13.97
N ASP A 81 -4.02 25.85 -13.39
CA ASP A 81 -3.49 27.01 -12.66
C ASP A 81 -3.08 26.67 -11.22
N GLU A 82 -3.39 25.46 -10.75
CA GLU A 82 -3.08 25.02 -9.39
C GLU A 82 -1.82 24.14 -9.36
N SER A 83 -1.13 24.14 -8.21
CA SER A 83 -0.07 23.16 -7.96
C SER A 83 -0.65 21.73 -8.00
N PRO A 84 0.09 20.74 -8.48
CA PRO A 84 -0.43 19.37 -8.57
C PRO A 84 -1.02 18.82 -7.27
N GLY A 85 -0.41 19.14 -6.12
CA GLY A 85 -0.89 18.71 -4.82
C GLY A 85 -2.23 19.35 -4.42
N GLU A 86 -2.44 20.64 -4.71
CA GLU A 86 -3.72 21.31 -4.48
C GLU A 86 -4.77 20.86 -5.51
N ALA A 87 -4.38 20.73 -6.77
CA ALA A 87 -5.28 20.30 -7.82
C ALA A 87 -5.86 18.89 -7.57
N VAL A 88 -5.07 17.94 -7.03
CA VAL A 88 -5.59 16.61 -6.70
C VAL A 88 -6.50 16.66 -5.47
N ARG A 89 -6.20 17.47 -4.47
CA ARG A 89 -7.07 17.69 -3.30
C ARG A 89 -8.44 18.23 -3.75
N HIS A 90 -8.45 19.31 -4.52
CA HIS A 90 -9.67 19.89 -5.07
C HIS A 90 -10.42 18.91 -5.99
N ALA A 91 -9.71 18.09 -6.76
CA ALA A 91 -10.34 17.09 -7.60
C ALA A 91 -11.09 16.02 -6.80
N VAL A 92 -10.56 15.62 -5.63
CA VAL A 92 -11.22 14.69 -4.70
C VAL A 92 -12.42 15.36 -4.02
N GLU A 93 -12.29 16.64 -3.59
CA GLU A 93 -13.41 17.42 -3.06
C GLU A 93 -14.54 17.60 -4.07
N GLU A 94 -14.21 17.84 -5.34
CA GLU A 94 -15.21 17.97 -6.40
C GLU A 94 -15.89 16.61 -6.72
N ALA A 95 -15.16 15.51 -6.61
CA ALA A 95 -15.76 14.18 -6.68
C ALA A 95 -16.75 13.96 -5.54
N ASN A 96 -16.42 14.40 -4.31
CA ASN A 96 -17.36 14.38 -3.18
C ASN A 96 -18.66 15.13 -3.51
N ASN A 97 -18.54 16.35 -4.04
CA ASN A 97 -19.70 17.16 -4.39
C ASN A 97 -20.63 16.43 -5.37
N LYS A 98 -20.07 15.84 -6.43
CA LYS A 98 -20.84 15.08 -7.43
C LYS A 98 -21.53 13.85 -6.86
N ILE A 99 -20.83 13.11 -5.98
CA ILE A 99 -21.38 11.92 -5.33
C ILE A 99 -22.51 12.35 -4.38
N HIS A 100 -22.28 13.39 -3.57
CA HIS A 100 -23.28 13.94 -2.66
C HIS A 100 -24.53 14.40 -3.41
N GLU A 101 -24.39 15.23 -4.43
CA GLU A 101 -25.50 15.71 -5.26
C GLU A 101 -26.30 14.54 -5.88
N ARG A 102 -25.60 13.52 -6.38
CA ARG A 102 -26.23 12.33 -6.96
C ARG A 102 -27.01 11.55 -5.92
N GLY A 103 -26.46 11.40 -4.70
CA GLY A 103 -27.13 10.74 -3.57
C GLY A 103 -28.37 11.51 -3.10
N GLN A 104 -28.34 12.85 -3.14
CA GLN A 104 -29.50 13.67 -2.78
C GLN A 104 -30.60 13.66 -3.86
N ALA A 105 -30.23 13.51 -5.12
CA ALA A 105 -31.17 13.53 -6.24
C ALA A 105 -32.02 12.25 -6.36
N ASN A 106 -31.61 11.14 -5.76
CA ASN A 106 -32.33 9.86 -5.85
C ASN A 106 -32.30 9.12 -4.51
N ALA A 107 -33.48 8.81 -3.96
CA ALA A 107 -33.63 8.09 -2.70
C ALA A 107 -32.92 6.71 -2.68
N GLU A 108 -32.82 6.02 -3.83
CA GLU A 108 -32.08 4.75 -3.94
C GLU A 108 -30.59 4.88 -3.67
N PHE A 109 -30.02 6.06 -3.92
CA PHE A 109 -28.59 6.38 -3.73
C PHE A 109 -28.32 7.22 -2.48
N HIS A 110 -29.35 7.44 -1.66
CA HIS A 110 -29.20 8.24 -0.45
C HIS A 110 -28.14 7.63 0.47
N GLY A 111 -27.18 8.46 0.90
CA GLY A 111 -26.10 8.03 1.77
C GLY A 111 -25.03 7.17 1.07
N MET A 112 -25.04 7.07 -0.27
CA MET A 112 -23.93 6.41 -0.98
C MET A 112 -22.61 7.09 -0.69
N GLY A 113 -21.53 6.31 -0.61
CA GLY A 113 -20.19 6.81 -0.36
C GLY A 113 -19.11 5.96 -0.99
N THR A 114 -17.90 6.47 -0.94
CA THR A 114 -16.72 5.74 -1.39
C THR A 114 -15.47 6.27 -0.70
N THR A 115 -14.45 5.45 -0.58
CA THR A 115 -13.08 5.91 -0.30
C THR A 115 -12.49 6.59 -1.54
N ALA A 116 -11.39 7.29 -1.38
CA ALA A 116 -10.53 7.73 -2.47
C ALA A 116 -9.08 7.79 -2.00
N SER A 117 -8.25 6.87 -2.47
CA SER A 117 -6.80 6.87 -2.24
C SER A 117 -6.10 7.14 -3.56
N THR A 118 -5.57 8.36 -3.71
CA THR A 118 -4.97 8.85 -4.94
C THR A 118 -3.47 9.05 -4.76
N LEU A 119 -2.67 8.52 -5.67
CA LEU A 119 -1.23 8.73 -5.76
C LEU A 119 -0.90 9.52 -7.02
N LEU A 120 -0.17 10.62 -6.85
CA LEU A 120 0.50 11.31 -7.95
C LEU A 120 1.99 11.01 -7.90
N LEU A 121 2.57 10.58 -9.00
CA LEU A 121 4.01 10.55 -9.21
C LEU A 121 4.40 11.76 -10.06
N LEU A 122 5.24 12.63 -9.48
CA LEU A 122 5.63 13.92 -10.05
C LEU A 122 7.16 14.02 -10.08
N PRO A 123 7.75 14.91 -10.90
CA PRO A 123 9.19 15.19 -10.82
C PRO A 123 9.65 15.65 -9.43
N THR A 124 8.78 16.26 -8.67
CA THR A 124 9.05 16.77 -7.32
C THR A 124 8.86 15.73 -6.22
N GLY A 125 8.33 14.55 -6.54
CA GLY A 125 8.07 13.50 -5.57
C GLY A 125 6.68 12.87 -5.70
N ALA A 126 6.38 11.90 -4.86
CA ALA A 126 5.06 11.30 -4.74
C ALA A 126 4.17 12.15 -3.83
N VAL A 127 2.95 12.45 -4.28
CA VAL A 127 1.92 13.14 -3.48
C VAL A 127 0.72 12.21 -3.35
N VAL A 128 0.17 12.12 -2.14
CA VAL A 128 -1.03 11.34 -1.84
C VAL A 128 -2.15 12.27 -1.46
N ALA A 129 -3.36 12.03 -2.01
CA ALA A 129 -4.62 12.62 -1.55
C ALA A 129 -5.55 11.49 -1.14
N HIS A 130 -6.09 11.55 0.10
CA HIS A 130 -6.70 10.39 0.71
C HIS A 130 -7.95 10.71 1.53
N VAL A 131 -8.97 9.86 1.38
CA VAL A 131 -10.18 9.78 2.22
C VAL A 131 -10.61 8.32 2.32
N GLY A 132 -10.78 7.81 3.54
CA GLY A 132 -11.29 6.45 3.80
C GLY A 132 -10.26 5.54 4.44
N ASP A 133 -10.34 4.24 4.18
CA ASP A 133 -9.48 3.18 4.70
C ASP A 133 -8.81 2.30 3.62
N SER A 134 -9.00 2.64 2.34
CA SER A 134 -8.13 2.16 1.27
C SER A 134 -6.73 2.75 1.47
N ARG A 135 -5.68 2.03 1.13
CA ARG A 135 -4.32 2.42 1.53
C ARG A 135 -3.38 2.66 0.36
N VAL A 136 -2.39 3.51 0.60
CA VAL A 136 -1.22 3.71 -0.27
C VAL A 136 0.03 3.35 0.51
N TYR A 137 0.86 2.47 -0.06
CA TYR A 137 2.15 2.07 0.50
C TYR A 137 3.27 2.41 -0.46
N ARG A 138 4.47 2.56 0.09
CA ARG A 138 5.73 2.63 -0.66
C ARG A 138 6.70 1.57 -0.15
N LEU A 139 7.17 0.71 -1.04
CA LEU A 139 8.31 -0.15 -0.79
C LEU A 139 9.57 0.52 -1.33
N ARG A 140 10.57 0.71 -0.46
CA ARG A 140 11.92 1.15 -0.80
C ARG A 140 12.94 0.18 -0.21
N GLY A 141 13.68 -0.51 -1.07
CA GLY A 141 14.56 -1.59 -0.62
C GLY A 141 13.75 -2.72 0.03
N THR A 142 13.87 -2.87 1.34
CA THR A 142 13.13 -3.87 2.15
C THR A 142 12.14 -3.26 3.13
N GLN A 143 11.93 -1.96 3.05
CA GLN A 143 11.03 -1.23 3.95
C GLN A 143 9.73 -0.90 3.23
N LEU A 144 8.61 -1.36 3.78
CA LEU A 144 7.26 -1.01 3.35
C LEU A 144 6.71 0.05 4.31
N ASP A 145 6.45 1.25 3.78
CA ASP A 145 5.87 2.36 4.53
C ASP A 145 4.43 2.58 4.08
N GLN A 146 3.47 2.61 5.00
CA GLN A 146 2.12 3.08 4.71
C GLN A 146 2.15 4.61 4.66
N LEU A 147 1.70 5.19 3.54
CA LEU A 147 1.68 6.65 3.30
C LEU A 147 0.35 7.31 3.65
N THR A 148 -0.69 6.52 3.87
CA THR A 148 -2.04 6.97 4.27
C THR A 148 -2.33 6.59 5.70
N PHE A 149 -3.28 7.30 6.33
CA PHE A 149 -3.81 6.95 7.65
C PHE A 149 -5.29 6.63 7.50
N ASP A 150 -5.72 5.47 7.99
CA ASP A 150 -7.09 5.03 7.80
C ASP A 150 -8.08 5.93 8.55
N HIS A 151 -9.09 6.42 7.86
CA HIS A 151 -10.23 7.08 8.50
C HIS A 151 -11.21 6.01 8.99
N SER A 152 -10.79 5.26 10.00
CA SER A 152 -11.57 4.21 10.63
C SER A 152 -11.62 4.41 12.14
N LEU A 153 -12.73 3.97 12.75
CA LEU A 153 -12.94 4.10 14.19
C LEU A 153 -11.83 3.42 14.98
N VAL A 154 -11.39 2.26 14.51
CA VAL A 154 -10.30 1.49 15.14
C VAL A 154 -9.02 2.32 15.17
N TRP A 155 -8.68 2.95 14.05
CA TRP A 155 -7.45 3.73 13.93
C TRP A 155 -7.50 5.01 14.78
N GLU A 156 -8.64 5.73 14.76
CA GLU A 156 -8.82 6.96 15.57
C GLU A 156 -8.73 6.66 17.06
N MET A 157 -9.27 5.54 17.52
CA MET A 157 -9.19 5.14 18.92
C MET A 157 -7.76 4.70 19.32
N ALA A 158 -7.05 4.00 18.44
CA ALA A 158 -5.65 3.64 18.67
C ALA A 158 -4.76 4.90 18.73
N ALA A 159 -4.91 5.83 17.78
CA ALA A 159 -4.17 7.09 17.74
C ALA A 159 -4.48 8.01 18.94
N GLY A 160 -5.72 7.97 19.47
CA GLY A 160 -6.13 8.70 20.67
C GLY A 160 -5.59 8.12 21.98
N GLY A 161 -4.82 7.02 21.94
CA GLY A 161 -4.23 6.37 23.11
C GLY A 161 -5.23 5.75 24.09
N SER A 162 -6.50 5.62 23.66
CA SER A 162 -7.59 5.14 24.52
C SER A 162 -7.55 3.64 24.77
N LEU A 163 -6.93 2.87 23.86
CA LEU A 163 -6.81 1.41 23.94
C LEU A 163 -5.52 0.95 23.24
N ARG A 164 -4.99 -0.22 23.61
CA ARG A 164 -3.91 -0.87 22.87
C ARG A 164 -4.46 -1.50 21.60
N ASP A 165 -3.67 -1.59 20.54
CA ASP A 165 -4.06 -2.15 19.24
C ASP A 165 -4.68 -3.55 19.35
N ASP A 166 -4.17 -4.40 20.26
CA ASP A 166 -4.67 -5.74 20.52
C ASP A 166 -6.06 -5.73 21.22
N GLN A 167 -6.38 -4.69 21.97
CA GLN A 167 -7.66 -4.53 22.67
C GLN A 167 -8.73 -3.90 21.80
N VAL A 168 -8.36 -2.94 20.93
CA VAL A 168 -9.29 -2.25 20.02
C VAL A 168 -9.95 -3.25 19.07
N SER A 169 -9.15 -4.14 18.47
CA SER A 169 -9.62 -5.10 17.47
C SER A 169 -10.54 -6.20 18.00
N ALA A 170 -10.60 -6.41 19.31
CA ALA A 170 -11.44 -7.44 19.92
C ALA A 170 -12.91 -7.00 20.15
N PHE A 171 -13.15 -5.68 20.26
CA PHE A 171 -14.46 -5.14 20.66
C PHE A 171 -15.09 -4.22 19.62
N ILE A 172 -14.34 -3.75 18.63
CA ILE A 172 -14.82 -2.79 17.63
C ILE A 172 -14.76 -3.39 16.23
N PRO A 173 -15.85 -3.33 15.46
CA PRO A 173 -15.82 -3.73 14.06
C PRO A 173 -14.76 -2.92 13.28
N LYS A 174 -13.87 -3.61 12.57
CA LYS A 174 -12.74 -2.98 11.84
C LYS A 174 -13.19 -2.15 10.64
N ASN A 175 -14.38 -2.40 10.13
CA ASN A 175 -14.96 -1.83 8.92
C ASN A 175 -15.84 -0.59 9.19
N ILE A 176 -15.70 0.10 10.32
CA ILE A 176 -16.40 1.36 10.57
C ILE A 176 -15.54 2.51 10.06
N ILE A 177 -15.92 3.02 8.88
CA ILE A 177 -15.26 4.18 8.26
C ILE A 177 -15.84 5.46 8.87
N THR A 178 -14.98 6.37 9.29
CA THR A 178 -15.35 7.66 9.91
C THR A 178 -15.39 8.81 8.91
N ARG A 179 -14.73 8.66 7.75
CA ARG A 179 -14.70 9.66 6.69
C ARG A 179 -14.70 9.01 5.30
N SER A 180 -15.64 9.44 4.45
CA SER A 180 -15.78 8.97 3.07
C SER A 180 -16.33 10.08 2.18
N LEU A 181 -16.19 9.94 0.87
CA LEU A 181 -16.83 10.82 -0.12
C LEU A 181 -18.32 10.49 -0.20
N GLY A 182 -19.17 11.50 -0.35
CA GLY A 182 -20.58 11.41 -0.70
C GLY A 182 -21.60 11.65 0.42
N PRO A 183 -21.46 11.09 1.64
CA PRO A 183 -22.49 11.29 2.68
C PRO A 183 -22.69 12.75 3.07
N GLY A 184 -21.64 13.53 3.10
CA GLY A 184 -21.68 14.96 3.45
C GLY A 184 -21.42 15.88 2.26
N PRO A 185 -21.89 17.14 2.34
CA PRO A 185 -21.64 18.14 1.29
C PRO A 185 -20.17 18.60 1.24
N LYS A 186 -19.41 18.33 2.27
CA LYS A 186 -17.97 18.64 2.37
C LYS A 186 -17.22 17.47 2.96
N VAL A 187 -15.98 17.32 2.57
CA VAL A 187 -15.06 16.31 3.08
C VAL A 187 -13.68 16.94 3.27
N ASP A 188 -13.01 16.57 4.36
CA ASP A 188 -11.60 16.91 4.55
C ASP A 188 -10.74 15.86 3.86
N VAL A 189 -9.93 16.27 2.90
CA VAL A 189 -9.02 15.42 2.13
C VAL A 189 -7.63 15.52 2.74
N ASP A 190 -7.11 14.42 3.24
CA ASP A 190 -5.74 14.37 3.73
C ASP A 190 -4.77 14.41 2.53
N ARG A 191 -3.76 15.28 2.62
CA ARG A 191 -2.74 15.44 1.59
C ARG A 191 -1.36 15.26 2.19
N GLU A 192 -0.65 14.26 1.72
CA GLU A 192 0.69 13.89 2.19
C GLU A 192 1.74 14.03 1.08
N GLY A 193 2.97 14.35 1.47
CA GLY A 193 4.09 14.54 0.55
C GLY A 193 4.40 16.01 0.27
N PRO A 194 5.26 16.31 -0.75
CA PRO A 194 5.86 15.34 -1.67
C PRO A 194 6.91 14.45 -1.00
N PHE A 195 6.79 13.14 -1.20
CA PHE A 195 7.81 12.18 -0.78
C PHE A 195 8.84 12.02 -1.91
N PRO A 196 10.13 12.20 -1.67
CA PRO A 196 11.16 12.02 -2.71
C PRO A 196 11.05 10.66 -3.39
N LEU A 197 11.15 10.62 -4.73
CA LEU A 197 11.17 9.39 -5.50
C LEU A 197 12.58 8.84 -5.64
N ALA A 198 12.71 7.52 -5.67
CA ALA A 198 13.93 6.82 -6.02
C ALA A 198 13.65 5.76 -7.10
N VAL A 199 14.67 5.47 -7.93
CA VAL A 199 14.57 4.31 -8.85
C VAL A 199 14.44 3.04 -8.03
N GLY A 200 13.49 2.20 -8.41
CA GLY A 200 13.18 0.98 -7.68
C GLY A 200 12.08 1.13 -6.63
N ASP A 201 11.64 2.36 -6.29
CA ASP A 201 10.45 2.54 -5.46
C ASP A 201 9.26 1.80 -6.09
N THR A 202 8.55 1.05 -5.29
CA THR A 202 7.33 0.37 -5.69
C THR A 202 6.19 0.87 -4.81
N PHE A 203 5.16 1.44 -5.43
CA PHE A 203 3.96 1.90 -4.75
C PHE A 203 2.86 0.86 -4.91
N LEU A 204 2.11 0.64 -3.84
CA LEU A 204 0.92 -0.20 -3.80
C LEU A 204 -0.26 0.66 -3.36
N LEU A 205 -1.35 0.65 -4.15
CA LEU A 205 -2.65 1.16 -3.73
C LEU A 205 -3.60 -0.02 -3.66
N CYS A 206 -4.42 -0.09 -2.61
CA CYS A 206 -5.37 -1.19 -2.46
C CYS A 206 -6.59 -0.80 -1.63
N SER A 207 -7.71 -1.50 -1.88
CA SER A 207 -8.87 -1.48 -1.01
C SER A 207 -8.66 -2.36 0.24
N ASP A 208 -9.57 -2.27 1.20
CA ASP A 208 -9.51 -2.99 2.48
C ASP A 208 -9.65 -4.51 2.33
N GLY A 209 -10.26 -4.98 1.23
CA GLY A 209 -10.33 -6.40 0.88
C GLY A 209 -8.96 -7.07 0.74
N LEU A 210 -7.91 -6.30 0.39
CA LEU A 210 -6.54 -6.80 0.45
C LEU A 210 -5.99 -6.77 1.87
N THR A 211 -6.00 -5.62 2.53
CA THR A 211 -5.35 -5.41 3.84
C THR A 211 -6.03 -6.15 4.98
N GLY A 212 -7.29 -6.51 4.81
CA GLY A 212 -8.01 -7.40 5.71
C GLY A 212 -7.55 -8.86 5.66
N GLN A 213 -6.86 -9.28 4.59
CA GLN A 213 -6.47 -10.67 4.34
C GLN A 213 -4.96 -10.88 4.25
N VAL A 214 -4.19 -9.88 3.83
CA VAL A 214 -2.74 -9.98 3.58
C VAL A 214 -2.00 -9.03 4.51
N THR A 215 -0.97 -9.56 5.20
CA THR A 215 -0.19 -8.76 6.15
C THR A 215 0.84 -7.88 5.44
N ASP A 216 1.31 -6.83 6.11
CA ASP A 216 2.33 -5.92 5.58
C ASP A 216 3.64 -6.66 5.23
N GLU A 217 4.03 -7.67 6.02
CA GLU A 217 5.22 -8.48 5.75
C GLU A 217 5.07 -9.30 4.47
N GLU A 218 3.89 -9.86 4.20
CA GLU A 218 3.61 -10.62 3.00
C GLU A 218 3.55 -9.71 1.77
N MET A 219 2.87 -8.56 1.88
CA MET A 219 2.87 -7.54 0.84
C MET A 219 4.28 -7.09 0.49
N CYS A 220 5.10 -6.80 1.51
CA CYS A 220 6.51 -6.45 1.34
C CYS A 220 7.29 -7.54 0.57
N GLY A 221 7.12 -8.82 0.97
CA GLY A 221 7.80 -9.96 0.34
C GLY A 221 7.42 -10.11 -1.14
N ILE A 222 6.12 -9.99 -1.47
CA ILE A 222 5.61 -10.11 -2.84
C ILE A 222 6.10 -8.94 -3.70
N LEU A 223 5.95 -7.69 -3.21
CA LEU A 223 6.37 -6.49 -3.94
C LEU A 223 7.88 -6.44 -4.20
N ALA A 224 8.69 -6.98 -3.28
CA ALA A 224 10.14 -7.04 -3.44
C ALA A 224 10.61 -8.07 -4.48
N SER A 225 9.84 -9.15 -4.67
CA SER A 225 10.26 -10.32 -5.44
C SER A 225 9.64 -10.41 -6.83
N CYS A 226 8.50 -9.74 -7.05
CA CYS A 226 7.68 -9.89 -8.25
C CYS A 226 7.73 -8.65 -9.15
N THR A 227 7.42 -8.83 -10.43
CA THR A 227 7.04 -7.72 -11.31
C THR A 227 5.69 -7.15 -10.88
N PRO A 228 5.32 -5.91 -11.26
CA PRO A 228 4.01 -5.36 -10.92
C PRO A 228 2.83 -6.26 -11.30
N GLN A 229 2.88 -6.90 -12.48
CA GLN A 229 1.84 -7.81 -12.94
C GLN A 229 1.72 -9.07 -12.09
N GLU A 230 2.85 -9.70 -11.75
CA GLU A 230 2.88 -10.88 -10.87
C GLU A 230 2.47 -10.52 -9.45
N ALA A 231 2.88 -9.35 -8.95
CA ALA A 231 2.54 -8.87 -7.61
C ALA A 231 1.03 -8.67 -7.44
N VAL A 232 0.38 -7.98 -8.40
CA VAL A 232 -1.06 -7.76 -8.39
C VAL A 232 -1.81 -9.09 -8.36
N GLN A 233 -1.45 -10.03 -9.25
CA GLN A 233 -2.09 -11.34 -9.30
C GLN A 233 -1.88 -12.12 -8.00
N SER A 234 -0.64 -12.18 -7.49
CA SER A 234 -0.31 -12.93 -6.27
C SER A 234 -1.01 -12.38 -5.02
N LEU A 235 -1.14 -11.05 -4.93
CA LEU A 235 -1.82 -10.39 -3.81
C LEU A 235 -3.32 -10.72 -3.81
N ILE A 236 -3.98 -10.65 -4.97
CA ILE A 236 -5.40 -10.97 -5.13
C ILE A 236 -5.65 -12.46 -4.87
N ASP A 237 -4.82 -13.33 -5.45
CA ASP A 237 -4.95 -14.77 -5.25
C ASP A 237 -4.79 -15.15 -3.78
N LEU A 238 -3.83 -14.53 -3.07
CA LEU A 238 -3.62 -14.77 -1.65
C LEU A 238 -4.81 -14.30 -0.80
N ALA A 239 -5.38 -13.13 -1.10
CA ALA A 239 -6.57 -12.63 -0.41
C ALA A 239 -7.78 -13.55 -0.65
N ASN A 240 -7.98 -14.01 -1.87
CA ASN A 240 -9.03 -14.96 -2.23
C ASN A 240 -8.83 -16.32 -1.57
N LEU A 241 -7.61 -16.87 -1.52
CA LEU A 241 -7.28 -18.10 -0.81
C LEU A 241 -7.62 -18.03 0.69
N ARG A 242 -7.61 -16.83 1.28
CA ARG A 242 -8.00 -16.58 2.67
C ARG A 242 -9.50 -16.29 2.85
N GLY A 243 -10.26 -16.52 1.81
CA GLY A 243 -11.72 -16.49 1.84
C GLY A 243 -12.36 -15.37 1.05
N GLY A 244 -11.58 -14.39 0.54
CA GLY A 244 -12.05 -13.31 -0.33
C GLY A 244 -13.38 -12.68 0.17
N PRO A 245 -13.44 -12.15 1.41
CA PRO A 245 -14.71 -11.73 2.00
C PRO A 245 -15.26 -10.45 1.37
N ASP A 246 -14.40 -9.67 0.71
CA ASP A 246 -14.73 -8.41 0.07
C ASP A 246 -14.20 -8.28 -1.35
N ASN A 247 -14.55 -7.19 -2.03
CA ASN A 247 -13.94 -6.76 -3.27
C ASN A 247 -12.45 -6.44 -3.03
N ILE A 248 -11.59 -6.76 -3.98
CA ILE A 248 -10.13 -6.62 -3.85
C ILE A 248 -9.61 -5.85 -5.05
N THR A 249 -9.19 -4.62 -4.84
CA THR A 249 -8.59 -3.80 -5.89
C THR A 249 -7.15 -3.47 -5.54
N VAL A 250 -6.24 -3.71 -6.48
CA VAL A 250 -4.80 -3.57 -6.30
C VAL A 250 -4.20 -2.85 -7.49
N ILE A 251 -3.41 -1.81 -7.23
CA ILE A 251 -2.54 -1.16 -8.21
C ILE A 251 -1.11 -1.25 -7.68
N VAL A 252 -0.19 -1.72 -8.52
CA VAL A 252 1.25 -1.71 -8.23
C VAL A 252 1.93 -0.84 -9.28
N ALA A 253 2.70 0.16 -8.85
CA ALA A 253 3.45 1.06 -9.73
C ALA A 253 4.92 1.14 -9.30
N LYS A 254 5.84 0.74 -10.19
CA LYS A 254 7.29 0.69 -9.94
C LYS A 254 8.03 1.74 -10.75
N VAL A 255 8.81 2.58 -10.08
CA VAL A 255 9.67 3.59 -10.71
C VAL A 255 10.89 2.92 -11.32
N LYS A 256 11.00 2.93 -12.67
CA LYS A 256 12.09 2.27 -13.39
C LYS A 256 13.17 3.23 -13.90
N SER A 257 12.82 4.46 -14.13
CA SER A 257 13.72 5.36 -14.87
C SER A 257 14.21 6.53 -14.04
N PRO A 258 15.52 6.83 -14.09
CA PRO A 258 16.11 7.96 -13.36
C PRO A 258 15.60 9.33 -13.87
N HIS A 259 15.08 9.44 -15.09
CA HIS A 259 14.53 10.72 -15.57
C HIS A 259 13.14 11.07 -14.96
N LEU A 260 12.52 10.15 -14.24
CA LEU A 260 11.36 10.47 -13.39
C LEU A 260 11.77 11.18 -12.11
N ILE A 261 13.06 11.20 -11.78
CA ILE A 261 13.59 11.76 -10.54
C ILE A 261 14.18 13.12 -10.86
N SER A 262 13.78 14.16 -10.13
CA SER A 262 14.43 15.47 -10.23
C SER A 262 15.89 15.35 -9.80
N SER A 263 16.80 15.87 -10.63
CA SER A 263 18.25 15.87 -10.38
C SER A 263 18.69 16.66 -9.14
N ALA A 264 17.76 17.34 -8.47
CA ALA A 264 18.05 18.13 -7.27
C ALA A 264 18.14 17.28 -5.99
N GLU A 265 17.71 16.00 -6.00
CA GLU A 265 17.62 15.20 -4.79
C GLU A 265 17.76 13.70 -5.05
N ALA A 266 18.75 13.34 -5.88
CA ALA A 266 19.23 11.98 -5.89
C ALA A 266 20.00 11.75 -4.56
N ALA A 267 19.27 11.52 -3.47
CA ALA A 267 19.87 10.85 -2.33
C ALA A 267 20.51 9.56 -2.86
N PRO A 268 21.77 9.26 -2.52
CA PRO A 268 22.39 8.04 -2.99
C PRO A 268 21.48 6.89 -2.60
N ALA A 269 20.96 6.20 -3.61
CA ALA A 269 20.30 4.92 -3.39
C ALA A 269 21.27 4.12 -2.52
N ALA A 270 20.87 3.80 -1.30
CA ALA A 270 21.64 2.87 -0.48
C ALA A 270 21.91 1.69 -1.41
N ALA A 271 23.18 1.45 -1.69
CA ALA A 271 23.59 0.41 -2.61
C ALA A 271 22.73 -0.81 -2.33
N VAL A 272 22.00 -1.29 -3.34
CA VAL A 272 21.26 -2.53 -3.24
C VAL A 272 22.32 -3.55 -2.85
N ALA A 273 22.40 -3.83 -1.55
CA ALA A 273 23.16 -4.97 -1.09
C ALA A 273 22.51 -6.14 -1.80
N ASP A 274 23.28 -6.85 -2.60
CA ASP A 274 22.87 -8.08 -3.26
C ASP A 274 21.89 -8.80 -2.37
N GLY A 275 20.68 -9.06 -2.90
CA GLY A 275 19.57 -9.62 -2.13
C GLY A 275 20.08 -10.80 -1.33
N PRO A 276 19.62 -11.04 -0.11
CA PRO A 276 20.14 -12.10 0.72
C PRO A 276 19.89 -13.41 -0.02
N GLY A 277 20.91 -13.89 -0.71
CA GLY A 277 20.96 -15.32 -1.03
C GLY A 277 20.62 -16.04 0.25
N ALA A 278 19.72 -17.02 0.21
CA ALA A 278 19.06 -17.71 1.32
C ALA A 278 19.91 -17.62 2.60
N SER A 279 19.43 -16.92 3.61
CA SER A 279 20.29 -16.42 4.70
C SER A 279 21.18 -17.57 5.17
N LYS A 280 22.48 -17.32 5.35
CA LYS A 280 23.42 -18.36 5.80
C LYS A 280 22.86 -19.14 6.99
N ALA A 281 22.08 -18.49 7.84
CA ALA A 281 21.36 -19.12 8.94
C ALA A 281 20.25 -20.10 8.48
N LEU A 282 19.54 -19.80 7.39
CA LEU A 282 18.52 -20.72 6.82
C LEU A 282 19.23 -21.94 6.20
N LEU A 283 20.31 -21.73 5.45
CA LEU A 283 21.08 -22.82 4.85
C LEU A 283 21.67 -23.74 5.91
N ILE A 284 22.25 -23.16 6.99
CA ILE A 284 22.77 -23.93 8.12
C ILE A 284 21.66 -24.66 8.85
N GLY A 285 20.46 -24.06 9.00
CA GLY A 285 19.30 -24.70 9.58
C GLY A 285 18.81 -25.92 8.79
N LEU A 286 18.79 -25.82 7.46
CA LEU A 286 18.43 -26.94 6.56
C LEU A 286 19.46 -28.08 6.62
N VAL A 287 20.76 -27.74 6.70
CA VAL A 287 21.82 -28.74 6.87
C VAL A 287 21.68 -29.46 8.24
N ALA A 288 21.38 -28.72 9.31
CA ALA A 288 21.17 -29.30 10.63
C ALA A 288 19.97 -30.27 10.63
N ALA A 289 18.85 -29.88 10.00
CA ALA A 289 17.66 -30.73 9.86
C ALA A 289 17.98 -32.02 9.04
N GLY A 290 18.68 -31.88 7.93
CA GLY A 290 19.12 -33.02 7.11
C GLY A 290 19.99 -33.98 7.90
N LEU A 291 20.98 -33.52 8.65
CA LEU A 291 21.84 -34.35 9.48
C LEU A 291 21.08 -35.06 10.61
N ALA A 292 20.09 -34.41 11.21
CA ALA A 292 19.26 -35.02 12.25
C ALA A 292 18.42 -36.17 11.71
N ILE A 293 17.80 -36.00 10.50
CA ILE A 293 17.03 -37.04 9.81
C ILE A 293 17.95 -38.21 9.43
N THR A 294 19.11 -37.94 8.87
CA THR A 294 20.10 -38.96 8.49
C THR A 294 20.54 -39.76 9.73
N GLY A 295 20.79 -39.11 10.85
CA GLY A 295 21.11 -39.77 12.12
C GLY A 295 20.03 -40.74 12.57
N GLY A 296 18.74 -40.38 12.41
CA GLY A 296 17.61 -41.24 12.71
C GLY A 296 17.57 -42.49 11.83
N VAL A 297 17.78 -42.34 10.51
CA VAL A 297 17.83 -43.45 9.55
C VAL A 297 19.00 -44.40 9.83
N VAL A 298 20.19 -43.86 10.11
CA VAL A 298 21.40 -44.65 10.42
C VAL A 298 21.25 -45.40 11.75
N LEU A 299 20.57 -44.79 12.74
CA LEU A 299 20.28 -45.51 14.00
C LEU A 299 19.33 -46.69 13.76
N ALA A 300 18.29 -46.50 12.94
CA ALA A 300 17.36 -47.56 12.59
C ALA A 300 18.06 -48.75 11.84
N ALA A 301 19.17 -48.46 11.14
CA ALA A 301 20.02 -49.44 10.50
C ALA A 301 21.05 -50.08 11.46
N GLY A 302 20.99 -49.82 12.78
CA GLY A 302 21.87 -50.42 13.79
C GLY A 302 23.28 -49.81 13.92
N GLN A 303 23.54 -48.71 13.24
CA GLN A 303 24.85 -48.01 13.21
C GLN A 303 24.96 -46.90 14.25
N THR A 304 24.94 -47.27 15.55
CA THR A 304 24.83 -46.31 16.65
C THR A 304 25.93 -45.23 16.72
N LYS A 305 27.20 -45.60 16.43
CA LYS A 305 28.33 -44.67 16.46
C LYS A 305 28.22 -43.59 15.37
N LEU A 306 27.75 -43.96 14.18
CA LEU A 306 27.56 -43.04 13.07
C LEU A 306 26.35 -42.13 13.28
N ALA A 307 25.28 -42.66 13.88
CA ALA A 307 24.09 -41.88 14.26
C ALA A 307 24.43 -40.79 15.28
N ILE A 308 25.23 -41.11 16.29
CA ILE A 308 25.70 -40.14 17.30
C ILE A 308 26.54 -39.02 16.64
N ALA A 309 27.43 -39.37 15.71
CA ALA A 309 28.23 -38.36 14.98
C ALA A 309 27.34 -37.42 14.16
N CYS A 310 26.30 -37.92 13.47
CA CYS A 310 25.34 -37.09 12.73
C CYS A 310 24.56 -36.13 13.67
N TRP A 311 24.15 -36.59 14.84
CA TRP A 311 23.42 -35.75 15.78
C TRP A 311 24.28 -34.67 16.45
N VAL A 312 25.56 -34.99 16.75
CA VAL A 312 26.53 -33.99 17.25
C VAL A 312 26.77 -32.90 16.18
N ALA A 313 26.92 -33.28 14.90
CA ALA A 313 27.06 -32.33 13.80
C ALA A 313 25.81 -31.48 13.61
N ALA A 314 24.61 -32.06 13.76
CA ALA A 314 23.34 -31.35 13.71
C ALA A 314 23.22 -30.29 14.83
N ALA A 315 23.58 -30.67 16.06
CA ALA A 315 23.57 -29.78 17.20
C ALA A 315 24.56 -28.61 17.06
N ALA A 316 25.78 -28.88 16.57
CA ALA A 316 26.78 -27.84 16.30
C ALA A 316 26.32 -26.85 15.21
N SER A 317 25.66 -27.35 14.16
CA SER A 317 25.10 -26.51 13.10
C SER A 317 23.93 -25.65 13.62
N ALA A 318 23.07 -26.19 14.46
CA ALA A 318 21.96 -25.43 15.09
C ALA A 318 22.47 -24.29 15.98
N VAL A 319 23.50 -24.56 16.80
CA VAL A 319 24.15 -23.54 17.64
C VAL A 319 24.78 -22.43 16.76
N GLY A 320 25.45 -22.79 15.67
CA GLY A 320 25.99 -21.83 14.71
C GLY A 320 24.91 -20.93 14.10
N ALA A 321 23.74 -21.47 13.77
CA ALA A 321 22.60 -20.69 13.24
C ALA A 321 22.04 -19.71 14.29
N VAL A 322 21.96 -20.10 15.55
CA VAL A 322 21.52 -19.23 16.65
C VAL A 322 22.52 -18.10 16.90
N LEU A 323 23.83 -18.41 16.93
CA LEU A 323 24.87 -17.39 17.12
C LEU A 323 24.88 -16.37 15.99
N LEU A 324 24.63 -16.79 14.73
CA LEU A 324 24.50 -15.88 13.58
C LEU A 324 23.25 -14.98 13.67
N ARG A 325 22.17 -15.43 14.32
CA ARG A 325 20.99 -14.59 14.60
C ARG A 325 21.24 -13.56 15.69
N ILE A 326 21.94 -13.94 16.75
CA ILE A 326 22.28 -13.05 17.87
C ILE A 326 23.31 -11.99 17.47
N ALA A 327 24.22 -12.31 16.55
CA ALA A 327 25.24 -11.39 16.04
C ALA A 327 24.71 -10.36 15.05
N LYS A 328 23.41 -10.41 14.64
CA LYS A 328 22.82 -9.33 13.85
C LYS A 328 22.62 -8.12 14.76
N PRO A 329 23.11 -6.91 14.38
CA PRO A 329 22.78 -5.70 15.11
C PRO A 329 21.27 -5.52 15.14
N ALA A 330 20.75 -5.03 16.29
CA ALA A 330 19.34 -4.70 16.46
C ALA A 330 18.91 -3.77 15.31
N GLN A 331 17.81 -4.11 14.66
CA GLN A 331 17.20 -3.20 13.68
C GLN A 331 16.87 -1.88 14.40
N PRO A 332 17.09 -0.73 13.76
CA PRO A 332 16.66 0.54 14.33
C PRO A 332 15.14 0.49 14.58
N GLU A 333 14.76 0.93 15.77
CA GLU A 333 13.39 1.09 16.22
C GLU A 333 12.54 1.77 15.16
N LYS A 334 11.36 1.22 14.86
CA LYS A 334 10.41 1.81 13.91
C LYS A 334 10.17 3.26 14.33
N VAL A 335 10.60 4.20 13.52
CA VAL A 335 10.21 5.61 13.68
C VAL A 335 8.72 5.68 13.34
N VAL A 336 7.89 5.62 14.37
CA VAL A 336 6.50 6.02 14.26
C VAL A 336 6.53 7.53 14.07
N VAL A 337 6.25 8.01 12.86
CA VAL A 337 6.05 9.43 12.59
C VAL A 337 4.82 9.83 13.40
N ALA A 338 5.04 10.61 14.47
CA ALA A 338 3.94 11.15 15.26
C ALA A 338 3.02 11.97 14.37
N PRO A 339 1.68 11.91 14.56
CA PRO A 339 0.75 12.74 13.81
C PRO A 339 1.11 14.21 14.01
N PRO A 340 0.91 15.08 13.00
CA PRO A 340 1.18 16.49 13.12
C PRO A 340 0.38 17.06 14.29
N ALA A 341 1.04 17.85 15.14
CA ALA A 341 0.43 18.48 16.31
C ALA A 341 -0.82 19.27 15.87
N SER A 342 -1.99 18.88 16.34
CA SER A 342 -3.25 19.55 16.09
C SER A 342 -3.11 21.04 16.44
N GLY A 343 -3.22 21.90 15.42
CA GLY A 343 -3.26 23.34 15.61
C GLY A 343 -4.37 23.70 16.59
N ARG A 344 -4.01 24.42 17.66
CA ARG A 344 -4.94 24.93 18.67
C ARG A 344 -6.03 25.75 17.98
N TYR A 345 -7.26 25.28 17.97
CA TYR A 345 -8.41 26.11 17.70
C TYR A 345 -8.53 27.15 18.80
N GLY A 346 -8.17 28.37 18.47
CA GLY A 346 -8.41 29.55 19.31
C GLY A 346 -9.91 29.74 19.49
N ARG A 347 -10.37 29.70 20.74
CA ARG A 347 -11.71 30.15 21.11
C ARG A 347 -11.81 31.65 20.83
N GLY A 348 -12.60 32.05 19.84
CA GLY A 348 -13.01 33.43 19.66
C GLY A 348 -13.98 33.85 20.78
N PRO A 349 -13.97 35.14 21.21
CA PRO A 349 -14.80 35.60 22.32
C PRO A 349 -16.27 35.73 21.90
N HIS A 350 -17.17 35.26 22.78
CA HIS A 350 -18.59 35.60 22.73
C HIS A 350 -18.80 37.12 22.85
N ARG A 351 -19.53 37.71 21.90
CA ARG A 351 -20.50 38.78 22.10
C ARG A 351 -21.63 38.65 21.10
#